data_1284382bf3aeea9a19bf827d630483d1
#
_entry.id   1284382bf3aeea9a19bf827d630483d1
#
_cell.length_a   1.000
_cell.length_b   1.000
_cell.length_c   1.000
_cell.angle_alpha   90.00
_cell.angle_beta   90.00
_cell.angle_gamma   90.00
#
_symmetry.space_group_name_H-M   'P 1'
#
loop_
_entity.id
_entity.type
_entity.pdbx_description
1 polymer ?
#
loop_
_entity_poly.entity_id
_entity_poly.type
_entity_poly.pdbx_seq_one_letter_code
_entity_poly.pdbx_strand_id
1 'polypeptide(L)'
;MCRHCHMIDRRSLLALMAATPVLAACKPQTEGPEDLRWGRDPCEICGMIISDPHYAAEVRGGPDKKLVKFDDIGDAVHWLADQPWKDDPAVEFWVMDSDTGTEWLDARQAHFRAGALSPMDYGYAAVKLPASDTVDFATMRKAVLERGLTWRCLPDGQIVGNSNERDEL
;
A
#
# COMPACT_ATOMS: atom_id res chain seq x y z
N MET A 1 -6.01 7.62 70.59
CA MET A 1 -6.53 6.43 69.86
C MET A 1 -7.91 6.75 69.34
N CYS A 2 -8.03 7.19 68.08
CA CYS A 2 -9.33 7.31 67.42
C CYS A 2 -9.18 6.81 66.02
N ARG A 3 -9.73 5.62 65.76
CA ARG A 3 -9.84 5.00 64.43
C ARG A 3 -11.00 5.67 63.70
N HIS A 4 -10.71 6.46 62.65
CA HIS A 4 -11.73 6.88 61.71
C HIS A 4 -11.90 5.73 60.68
N CYS A 5 -12.98 4.94 60.89
CA CYS A 5 -13.51 4.08 59.85
C CYS A 5 -14.27 4.96 58.84
N HIS A 6 -13.69 5.23 57.70
CA HIS A 6 -14.42 5.76 56.56
C HIS A 6 -15.33 4.66 56.02
N MET A 7 -16.61 4.68 56.41
CA MET A 7 -17.63 3.89 55.71
C MET A 7 -17.85 4.51 54.32
N ILE A 8 -17.48 3.74 53.29
CA ILE A 8 -17.78 4.09 51.92
C ILE A 8 -19.31 4.02 51.75
N ASP A 9 -19.93 5.19 51.64
CA ASP A 9 -21.37 5.30 51.46
C ASP A 9 -21.80 4.76 50.08
N ARG A 10 -22.91 4.00 50.08
CA ARG A 10 -23.44 3.39 48.83
C ARG A 10 -23.74 4.41 47.74
N ARG A 11 -23.91 5.69 48.09
CA ARG A 11 -24.09 6.79 47.14
C ARG A 11 -22.79 7.14 46.37
N SER A 12 -21.63 6.97 47.01
CA SER A 12 -20.31 7.21 46.38
C SER A 12 -19.94 6.13 45.39
N LEU A 13 -20.42 4.90 45.56
CA LEU A 13 -20.25 3.79 44.61
C LEU A 13 -21.04 3.97 43.32
N LEU A 14 -22.21 4.62 43.37
CA LEU A 14 -23.03 4.89 42.19
C LEU A 14 -22.48 6.04 41.33
N ALA A 15 -21.73 6.96 41.91
CA ALA A 15 -21.07 8.05 41.18
C ALA A 15 -19.84 7.58 40.40
N LEU A 16 -19.24 6.44 40.79
CA LEU A 16 -18.05 5.89 40.09
C LEU A 16 -18.40 5.10 38.82
N MET A 17 -19.67 4.72 38.63
CA MET A 17 -20.12 3.97 37.44
C MET A 17 -20.49 4.86 36.26
N ALA A 18 -20.51 6.18 36.39
CA ALA A 18 -20.88 7.10 35.30
C ALA A 18 -19.72 7.56 34.44
N ALA A 19 -18.47 7.16 34.76
CA ALA A 19 -17.30 7.43 33.92
C ALA A 19 -16.98 6.19 33.08
N THR A 20 -17.88 5.80 32.17
CA THR A 20 -17.51 4.92 31.08
C THR A 20 -16.55 5.70 30.16
N PRO A 21 -15.27 5.30 30.06
CA PRO A 21 -14.44 5.87 29.03
C PRO A 21 -15.10 5.51 27.67
N VAL A 22 -15.50 6.51 26.94
CA VAL A 22 -15.81 6.35 25.52
C VAL A 22 -14.49 5.93 24.87
N LEU A 23 -14.26 4.63 24.80
CA LEU A 23 -13.24 4.06 23.94
C LEU A 23 -13.69 4.45 22.53
N ALA A 24 -13.14 5.55 22.01
CA ALA A 24 -13.18 5.87 20.61
C ALA A 24 -12.50 4.68 19.93
N ALA A 25 -13.28 3.68 19.53
CA ALA A 25 -12.81 2.60 18.69
C ALA A 25 -12.36 3.29 17.39
N CYS A 26 -11.05 3.38 17.19
CA CYS A 26 -10.49 3.74 15.90
C CYS A 26 -11.07 2.72 14.92
N LYS A 27 -12.07 3.14 14.15
CA LYS A 27 -12.57 2.31 13.05
C LYS A 27 -11.41 2.17 12.07
N PRO A 28 -11.11 0.95 11.60
CA PRO A 28 -10.13 0.80 10.54
C PRO A 28 -10.56 1.66 9.36
N GLN A 29 -9.62 2.34 8.74
CA GLN A 29 -9.87 3.12 7.54
C GLN A 29 -10.33 2.16 6.45
N THR A 30 -11.52 2.38 5.91
CA THR A 30 -12.14 1.48 4.92
C THR A 30 -12.06 2.04 3.50
N GLU A 31 -11.57 3.25 3.33
CA GLU A 31 -11.45 3.98 2.07
C GLU A 31 -10.20 4.85 2.07
N GLY A 32 -9.62 5.06 0.89
CA GLY A 32 -8.42 5.86 0.69
C GLY A 32 -7.12 5.16 1.06
N PRO A 33 -5.98 5.82 0.79
CA PRO A 33 -4.66 5.32 1.16
C PRO A 33 -4.42 5.43 2.67
N GLU A 34 -3.47 4.65 3.18
CA GLU A 34 -3.03 4.70 4.57
C GLU A 34 -1.59 5.22 4.67
N ASP A 35 -1.22 5.69 5.86
CA ASP A 35 0.18 6.07 6.10
C ASP A 35 1.09 4.83 6.08
N LEU A 36 2.12 4.86 5.24
CA LEU A 36 3.18 3.86 5.24
C LEU A 36 4.13 4.10 6.40
N ARG A 37 4.46 3.03 7.11
CA ARG A 37 5.55 3.05 8.08
C ARG A 37 6.86 2.77 7.37
N TRP A 38 7.47 3.83 6.83
CA TRP A 38 8.73 3.76 6.09
C TRP A 38 9.81 2.99 6.83
N GLY A 39 10.49 2.10 6.12
CA GLY A 39 11.51 1.23 6.71
C GLY A 39 10.97 0.13 7.62
N ARG A 40 9.66 -0.15 7.61
CA ARG A 40 9.02 -1.18 8.44
C ARG A 40 7.96 -2.01 7.72
N ASP A 41 7.11 -1.39 6.91
CA ASP A 41 6.06 -2.12 6.20
C ASP A 41 6.67 -2.94 5.06
N PRO A 42 6.34 -4.23 4.94
CA PRO A 42 6.83 -5.06 3.85
C PRO A 42 5.95 -4.92 2.60
N CYS A 43 6.56 -5.07 1.44
CA CYS A 43 5.88 -5.26 0.17
C CYS A 43 5.21 -6.65 0.12
N GLU A 44 3.96 -6.71 -0.33
CA GLU A 44 3.18 -7.95 -0.35
C GLU A 44 3.72 -9.01 -1.33
N ILE A 45 4.36 -8.61 -2.44
CA ILE A 45 4.89 -9.54 -3.43
C ILE A 45 6.32 -9.96 -3.12
N CYS A 46 7.24 -8.99 -3.04
CA CYS A 46 8.67 -9.29 -2.92
C CYS A 46 9.14 -9.47 -1.47
N GLY A 47 8.34 -9.06 -0.48
CA GLY A 47 8.67 -9.13 0.94
C GLY A 47 9.74 -8.14 1.40
N MET A 48 10.27 -7.30 0.52
CA MET A 48 11.22 -6.26 0.88
C MET A 48 10.54 -5.16 1.70
N ILE A 49 11.32 -4.49 2.52
CA ILE A 49 10.83 -3.36 3.32
C ILE A 49 10.69 -2.12 2.43
N ILE A 50 9.51 -1.54 2.43
CA ILE A 50 9.21 -0.32 1.68
C ILE A 50 9.99 0.84 2.28
N SER A 51 10.95 1.38 1.56
CA SER A 51 11.87 2.41 2.05
C SER A 51 11.92 3.66 1.16
N ASP A 52 11.60 3.52 -0.13
CA ASP A 52 11.57 4.64 -1.06
C ASP A 52 10.13 5.12 -1.31
N PRO A 53 9.76 6.31 -0.82
CA PRO A 53 8.41 6.82 -0.99
C PRO A 53 8.04 7.11 -2.44
N HIS A 54 9.01 7.37 -3.32
CA HIS A 54 8.75 7.83 -4.69
C HIS A 54 8.11 6.77 -5.61
N TYR A 55 8.11 5.49 -5.20
CA TYR A 55 7.60 4.37 -6.01
C TYR A 55 6.54 3.55 -5.30
N ALA A 56 6.22 3.90 -4.05
CA ALA A 56 5.28 3.16 -3.24
C ALA A 56 3.87 3.15 -3.86
N ALA A 57 3.21 2.02 -3.69
CA ALA A 57 1.83 1.85 -4.14
C ALA A 57 0.99 1.11 -3.08
N GLU A 58 -0.30 1.35 -3.12
CA GLU A 58 -1.29 0.69 -2.27
C GLU A 58 -2.50 0.28 -3.10
N VAL A 59 -3.03 -0.90 -2.83
CA VAL A 59 -4.27 -1.39 -3.44
C VAL A 59 -5.23 -1.81 -2.35
N ARG A 60 -6.47 -1.32 -2.43
CA ARG A 60 -7.56 -1.72 -1.55
C ARG A 60 -8.67 -2.35 -2.36
N GLY A 61 -9.15 -3.53 -1.96
CA GLY A 61 -10.23 -4.20 -2.65
C GLY A 61 -10.58 -5.56 -2.07
N GLY A 62 -11.43 -6.28 -2.79
CA GLY A 62 -11.91 -7.58 -2.39
C GLY A 62 -12.98 -7.54 -1.30
N PRO A 63 -13.45 -8.72 -0.86
CA PRO A 63 -14.55 -8.84 0.10
C PRO A 63 -14.30 -8.13 1.43
N ASP A 64 -13.05 -8.16 1.89
CA ASP A 64 -12.64 -7.60 3.18
C ASP A 64 -12.14 -6.16 3.08
N LYS A 65 -12.10 -5.57 1.88
CA LYS A 65 -11.54 -4.24 1.60
C LYS A 65 -10.15 -4.05 2.24
N LYS A 66 -9.35 -5.10 2.26
CA LYS A 66 -8.00 -5.07 2.82
C LYS A 66 -7.11 -4.16 1.98
N LEU A 67 -6.36 -3.28 2.62
CA LEU A 67 -5.30 -2.52 2.00
C LEU A 67 -4.02 -3.36 1.94
N VAL A 68 -3.36 -3.35 0.80
CA VAL A 68 -2.11 -4.05 0.54
C VAL A 68 -1.08 -3.07 0.02
N LYS A 69 0.18 -3.22 0.43
CA LYS A 69 1.25 -2.26 0.25
C LYS A 69 2.38 -2.83 -0.59
N PHE A 70 2.96 -1.98 -1.43
CA PHE A 70 4.01 -2.35 -2.39
C PHE A 70 5.10 -1.28 -2.42
N ASP A 71 6.34 -1.69 -2.63
CA ASP A 71 7.49 -0.81 -2.81
C ASP A 71 7.71 -0.38 -4.26
N ASP A 72 7.04 -1.04 -5.21
CA ASP A 72 7.06 -0.70 -6.63
C ASP A 72 5.64 -0.75 -7.23
N ILE A 73 5.34 0.22 -8.09
CA ILE A 73 4.05 0.31 -8.79
C ILE A 73 3.80 -0.94 -9.64
N GLY A 74 4.85 -1.52 -10.24
CA GLY A 74 4.74 -2.73 -11.05
C GLY A 74 4.33 -3.95 -10.25
N ASP A 75 4.81 -4.10 -9.03
CA ASP A 75 4.37 -5.15 -8.12
C ASP A 75 2.87 -5.04 -7.81
N ALA A 76 2.39 -3.83 -7.55
CA ALA A 76 0.97 -3.58 -7.33
C ALA A 76 0.11 -3.95 -8.55
N VAL A 77 0.58 -3.63 -9.76
CA VAL A 77 -0.08 -3.98 -11.03
C VAL A 77 -0.18 -5.50 -11.20
N HIS A 78 0.91 -6.24 -10.98
CA HIS A 78 0.92 -7.70 -11.09
C HIS A 78 0.03 -8.34 -10.04
N TRP A 79 0.16 -7.90 -8.77
CA TRP A 79 -0.67 -8.42 -7.69
C TRP A 79 -2.17 -8.24 -7.96
N LEU A 80 -2.57 -7.05 -8.40
CA LEU A 80 -3.97 -6.76 -8.73
C LEU A 80 -4.44 -7.60 -9.93
N ALA A 81 -3.60 -7.82 -10.94
CA ALA A 81 -3.95 -8.61 -12.11
C ALA A 81 -4.32 -10.07 -11.77
N ASP A 82 -3.76 -10.61 -10.71
CA ASP A 82 -4.04 -11.97 -10.22
C ASP A 82 -5.30 -12.06 -9.35
N GLN A 83 -5.92 -10.92 -8.97
CA GLN A 83 -7.10 -10.92 -8.11
C GLN A 83 -8.37 -11.21 -8.92
N PRO A 84 -9.29 -12.07 -8.41
CA PRO A 84 -10.57 -12.37 -9.08
C PRO A 84 -11.49 -11.14 -9.16
N TRP A 85 -11.27 -10.14 -8.32
CA TRP A 85 -12.04 -8.89 -8.22
C TRP A 85 -11.31 -7.67 -8.82
N LYS A 86 -10.25 -7.88 -9.61
CA LYS A 86 -9.43 -6.80 -10.21
C LYS A 86 -10.20 -5.75 -11.01
N ASP A 87 -11.33 -6.15 -11.59
CA ASP A 87 -12.18 -5.30 -12.42
C ASP A 87 -13.36 -4.68 -11.65
N ASP A 88 -13.44 -4.90 -10.33
CA ASP A 88 -14.46 -4.28 -9.49
C ASP A 88 -14.24 -2.76 -9.44
N PRO A 89 -15.27 -1.94 -9.76
CA PRO A 89 -15.16 -0.49 -9.69
C PRO A 89 -14.87 0.06 -8.29
N ALA A 90 -15.11 -0.72 -7.24
CA ALA A 90 -14.78 -0.37 -5.86
C ALA A 90 -13.29 -0.59 -5.50
N VAL A 91 -12.48 -1.13 -6.42
CA VAL A 91 -11.03 -1.26 -6.21
C VAL A 91 -10.38 0.11 -6.24
N GLU A 92 -9.66 0.43 -5.18
CA GLU A 92 -8.82 1.60 -5.08
C GLU A 92 -7.37 1.22 -5.40
N PHE A 93 -6.71 2.03 -6.21
CA PHE A 93 -5.29 1.89 -6.51
C PHE A 93 -4.61 3.25 -6.32
N TRP A 94 -3.75 3.33 -5.32
CA TRP A 94 -3.04 4.54 -4.96
C TRP A 94 -1.56 4.40 -5.29
N VAL A 95 -0.96 5.48 -5.79
CA VAL A 95 0.48 5.56 -6.08
C VAL A 95 1.03 6.84 -5.48
N MET A 96 2.26 6.79 -4.99
CA MET A 96 2.92 7.97 -4.46
C MET A 96 3.39 8.87 -5.59
N ASP A 97 3.14 10.17 -5.48
CA ASP A 97 3.70 11.15 -6.41
C ASP A 97 5.23 11.18 -6.29
N SER A 98 5.92 10.80 -7.36
CA SER A 98 7.37 10.67 -7.36
C SER A 98 8.12 12.00 -7.31
N ASP A 99 7.46 13.11 -7.65
CA ASP A 99 8.07 14.44 -7.56
C ASP A 99 8.14 14.94 -6.12
N THR A 100 7.19 14.54 -5.28
CA THR A 100 7.10 14.99 -3.88
C THR A 100 7.45 13.90 -2.86
N GLY A 101 7.15 12.64 -3.15
CA GLY A 101 7.27 11.52 -2.22
C GLY A 101 6.34 11.60 -1.00
N THR A 102 5.29 12.41 -1.07
CA THR A 102 4.40 12.69 0.08
C THR A 102 2.91 12.74 -0.26
N GLU A 103 2.54 12.82 -1.52
CA GLU A 103 1.15 12.91 -1.96
C GLU A 103 0.71 11.59 -2.61
N TRP A 104 -0.39 11.02 -2.13
CA TRP A 104 -1.02 9.88 -2.78
C TRP A 104 -1.89 10.33 -3.95
N LEU A 105 -1.74 9.69 -5.09
CA LEU A 105 -2.51 9.92 -6.30
C LEU A 105 -3.37 8.69 -6.60
N ASP A 106 -4.60 8.88 -7.08
CA ASP A 106 -5.35 7.79 -7.70
C ASP A 106 -4.60 7.35 -8.98
N ALA A 107 -4.16 6.10 -9.03
CA ALA A 107 -3.38 5.59 -10.13
C ALA A 107 -4.09 5.72 -11.49
N ARG A 108 -5.42 5.66 -11.52
CA ARG A 108 -6.19 5.79 -12.76
C ARG A 108 -6.22 7.22 -13.30
N GLN A 109 -5.89 8.20 -12.45
CA GLN A 109 -5.85 9.64 -12.79
C GLN A 109 -4.42 10.16 -12.89
N ALA A 110 -3.45 9.43 -12.35
CA ALA A 110 -2.04 9.77 -12.40
C ALA A 110 -1.45 9.58 -13.79
N HIS A 111 -0.32 10.20 -14.02
CA HIS A 111 0.52 10.01 -15.20
C HIS A 111 1.81 9.29 -14.79
N PHE A 112 2.41 8.56 -15.73
CA PHE A 112 3.55 7.70 -15.42
C PHE A 112 4.72 8.01 -16.32
N ARG A 113 5.83 8.46 -15.72
CA ARG A 113 7.10 8.68 -16.40
C ARG A 113 7.81 7.36 -16.58
N ALA A 114 8.14 6.99 -17.82
CA ALA A 114 8.89 5.76 -18.13
C ALA A 114 10.41 5.96 -17.98
N GLY A 115 11.13 4.85 -17.76
CA GLY A 115 12.60 4.86 -17.63
C GLY A 115 13.11 5.25 -16.24
N ALA A 116 12.25 5.28 -15.23
CA ALA A 116 12.64 5.50 -13.84
C ALA A 116 13.41 4.29 -13.26
N LEU A 117 14.34 4.54 -12.34
CA LEU A 117 15.02 3.49 -11.60
C LEU A 117 14.18 3.12 -10.37
N SER A 118 13.20 2.25 -10.57
CA SER A 118 12.30 1.81 -9.50
C SER A 118 12.87 0.59 -8.77
N PRO A 119 12.44 0.30 -7.51
CA PRO A 119 13.00 -0.76 -6.68
C PRO A 119 13.01 -2.14 -7.32
N MET A 120 11.94 -2.47 -8.05
CA MET A 120 11.81 -3.76 -8.74
C MET A 120 12.06 -3.65 -10.25
N ASP A 121 12.64 -2.55 -10.70
CA ASP A 121 13.04 -2.31 -12.09
C ASP A 121 11.89 -2.36 -13.12
N TYR A 122 10.63 -2.10 -12.68
CA TYR A 122 9.53 -1.95 -13.63
C TYR A 122 9.61 -0.64 -14.42
N GLY A 123 10.36 0.33 -13.93
CA GLY A 123 10.75 1.51 -14.67
C GLY A 123 9.69 2.59 -14.80
N TYR A 124 8.75 2.68 -13.86
CA TYR A 124 7.71 3.71 -13.85
C TYR A 124 7.69 4.50 -12.55
N ALA A 125 7.53 5.82 -12.69
CA ALA A 125 7.32 6.75 -11.59
C ALA A 125 6.01 7.51 -11.80
N ALA A 126 5.13 7.53 -10.81
CA ALA A 126 3.86 8.25 -10.90
C ALA A 126 4.06 9.75 -10.67
N VAL A 127 3.35 10.57 -11.44
CA VAL A 127 3.36 12.03 -11.32
C VAL A 127 1.95 12.59 -11.45
N LYS A 128 1.70 13.71 -10.80
CA LYS A 128 0.39 14.36 -10.78
C LYS A 128 0.02 15.02 -12.11
N LEU A 129 0.97 15.62 -12.77
CA LEU A 129 0.74 16.40 -13.98
C LEU A 129 1.29 15.69 -15.23
N PRO A 130 0.58 15.76 -16.37
CA PRO A 130 1.06 15.20 -17.62
C PRO A 130 2.28 15.97 -18.13
N ALA A 131 3.22 15.25 -18.76
CA ALA A 131 4.37 15.78 -19.47
C ALA A 131 4.55 15.02 -20.78
N SER A 132 5.47 15.48 -21.64
CA SER A 132 5.72 14.86 -22.95
C SER A 132 6.29 13.45 -22.86
N ASP A 133 6.86 13.08 -21.72
CA ASP A 133 7.50 11.79 -21.43
C ASP A 133 6.63 10.89 -20.53
N THR A 134 5.38 11.25 -20.30
CA THR A 134 4.46 10.48 -19.46
C THR A 134 3.42 9.73 -20.30
N VAL A 135 2.97 8.59 -19.77
CA VAL A 135 1.89 7.77 -20.30
C VAL A 135 0.75 7.68 -19.27
N ASP A 136 -0.43 7.28 -19.70
CA ASP A 136 -1.56 7.03 -18.83
C ASP A 136 -1.45 5.67 -18.10
N PHE A 137 -2.36 5.45 -17.14
CA PHE A 137 -2.43 4.21 -16.37
C PHE A 137 -2.60 2.95 -17.24
N ALA A 138 -3.46 3.01 -18.25
CA ALA A 138 -3.75 1.86 -19.09
C ALA A 138 -2.52 1.44 -19.91
N THR A 139 -1.78 2.39 -20.45
CA THR A 139 -0.54 2.19 -21.19
C THR A 139 0.56 1.64 -20.28
N MET A 140 0.78 2.25 -19.12
CA MET A 140 1.74 1.78 -18.11
C MET A 140 1.42 0.36 -17.66
N ARG A 141 0.16 0.10 -17.25
CA ARG A 141 -0.29 -1.21 -16.80
C ARG A 141 -0.05 -2.30 -17.84
N LYS A 142 -0.38 -2.01 -19.11
CA LYS A 142 -0.14 -2.94 -20.21
C LYS A 142 1.35 -3.28 -20.35
N ALA A 143 2.21 -2.28 -20.40
CA ALA A 143 3.65 -2.47 -20.54
C ALA A 143 4.27 -3.26 -19.38
N VAL A 144 3.84 -2.99 -18.13
CA VAL A 144 4.27 -3.74 -16.94
C VAL A 144 3.86 -5.21 -17.02
N LEU A 145 2.62 -5.49 -17.42
CA LEU A 145 2.13 -6.88 -17.54
C LEU A 145 2.82 -7.64 -18.71
N GLU A 146 3.11 -6.96 -19.81
CA GLU A 146 3.85 -7.54 -20.95
C GLU A 146 5.31 -7.85 -20.60
N ARG A 147 5.93 -7.02 -19.76
CA ARG A 147 7.28 -7.26 -19.25
C ARG A 147 7.34 -8.50 -18.33
N GLY A 148 6.25 -8.83 -17.66
CA GLY A 148 6.18 -9.92 -16.68
C GLY A 148 6.80 -9.56 -15.33
N LEU A 149 6.79 -10.50 -14.39
CA LEU A 149 7.40 -10.32 -13.07
C LEU A 149 8.92 -10.26 -13.21
N THR A 150 9.52 -9.18 -12.75
CA THR A 150 10.99 -8.97 -12.81
C THR A 150 11.73 -9.87 -11.82
N TRP A 151 11.11 -10.16 -10.66
CA TRP A 151 11.68 -11.01 -9.62
C TRP A 151 10.59 -11.88 -9.00
N ARG A 152 10.79 -13.17 -8.97
CA ARG A 152 9.95 -14.11 -8.23
C ARG A 152 10.84 -14.84 -7.23
N CYS A 153 10.61 -14.63 -5.94
CA CYS A 153 11.08 -15.56 -4.93
C CYS A 153 10.19 -16.79 -4.96
N LEU A 154 10.71 -17.91 -5.45
CA LEU A 154 10.02 -19.18 -5.34
C LEU A 154 10.06 -19.67 -3.87
N PRO A 155 9.10 -20.52 -3.45
CA PRO A 155 9.05 -21.05 -2.07
C PRO A 155 10.33 -21.78 -1.64
N ASP A 156 11.18 -22.17 -2.58
CA ASP A 156 12.49 -22.82 -2.38
C ASP A 156 13.67 -21.84 -2.31
N GLY A 157 13.40 -20.53 -2.32
CA GLY A 157 14.42 -19.49 -2.27
C GLY A 157 15.16 -19.24 -3.59
N GLN A 158 14.74 -19.84 -4.70
CA GLN A 158 15.29 -19.54 -6.01
C GLN A 158 14.69 -18.23 -6.55
N ILE A 159 15.56 -17.37 -7.08
CA ILE A 159 15.17 -16.13 -7.77
C ILE A 159 15.08 -16.44 -9.25
N VAL A 160 13.88 -16.36 -9.84
CA VAL A 160 13.70 -16.46 -11.30
C VAL A 160 13.76 -15.04 -11.87
N GLY A 161 14.94 -14.64 -12.34
CA GLY A 161 15.07 -13.48 -13.21
C GLY A 161 14.47 -13.78 -14.58
N ASN A 162 13.94 -12.74 -15.24
CA ASN A 162 13.40 -12.87 -16.59
C ASN A 162 14.46 -13.46 -17.55
N SER A 163 14.18 -14.67 -18.07
CA SER A 163 15.13 -15.46 -18.88
C SER A 163 15.32 -14.91 -20.30
N ASN A 164 14.74 -13.78 -20.67
CA ASN A 164 14.81 -13.24 -22.03
C ASN A 164 16.10 -12.48 -22.36
N GLU A 165 17.02 -12.32 -21.41
CA GLU A 165 18.24 -11.51 -21.62
C GLU A 165 19.53 -12.35 -21.76
N ARG A 166 19.44 -13.68 -21.76
CA ARG A 166 20.62 -14.56 -21.78
C ARG A 166 20.93 -15.25 -23.10
N ASP A 167 20.13 -15.04 -24.14
CA ASP A 167 20.36 -15.70 -25.44
C ASP A 167 21.02 -14.79 -26.50
N GLU A 168 21.55 -13.60 -26.11
CA GLU A 168 22.28 -12.69 -27.00
C GLU A 168 23.69 -12.31 -26.49
N LEU A 169 24.48 -13.27 -25.99
CA LEU A 169 25.93 -13.08 -25.84
C LEU A 169 26.72 -14.25 -26.41
#